data_d9bc01c83229ebba69b3ad5c54aa103b
#
_entry.id   d9bc01c83229ebba69b3ad5c54aa103b
#
_cell.length_a   1.000
_cell.length_b   1.000
_cell.length_c   1.000
_cell.angle_alpha   90.00
_cell.angle_beta   90.00
_cell.angle_gamma   90.00
#
_symmetry.space_group_name_H-M   'P 1'
#
loop_
_entity.id
_entity.type
_entity.pdbx_description
1 polymer ?
#
loop_
_entity_poly.entity_id
_entity_poly.type
_entity_poly.pdbx_seq_one_letter_code
_entity_poly.pdbx_strand_id
1 'polypeptide(L)'
;MCGMFRVISSGIVLVSMGCANFGSQNSWQAAVDRQAAQLGYRNWIVIAEASYPAQNRPGLRQVVADVEIPEALDYVLRALERTENLRPRVYLTRELRAVENDFAPGIDDMRKRINGALHGHEAAELEQQSLMTLLEDAGRSFDVLVIRTRSAMPYASVFLELQPGYWDEASESRLRDRIQHERLQKVLRPVP
;
A
#
# COMPACT_ATOMS: atom_id res chain seq x y z
N MET A 1 53.73 -31.77 58.68
CA MET A 1 53.73 -30.56 57.82
C MET A 1 52.63 -30.75 56.80
N CYS A 2 51.55 -30.04 57.01
CA CYS A 2 50.29 -30.22 56.30
C CYS A 2 50.17 -29.16 55.20
N GLY A 3 50.17 -29.59 53.95
CA GLY A 3 50.02 -28.69 52.80
C GLY A 3 48.57 -28.72 52.30
N MET A 4 47.89 -27.60 52.47
CA MET A 4 46.48 -27.39 52.14
C MET A 4 46.36 -26.98 50.66
N PHE A 5 45.84 -27.85 49.81
CA PHE A 5 45.49 -27.56 48.43
C PHE A 5 44.17 -26.78 48.36
N ARG A 6 44.24 -25.55 47.88
CA ARG A 6 43.05 -24.76 47.53
C ARG A 6 42.63 -25.08 46.08
N VAL A 7 41.46 -25.68 45.95
CA VAL A 7 40.78 -25.84 44.65
C VAL A 7 40.14 -24.52 44.28
N ILE A 8 40.57 -23.90 43.15
CA ILE A 8 39.96 -22.74 42.55
C ILE A 8 38.90 -23.30 41.56
N SER A 9 37.63 -23.11 41.87
CA SER A 9 36.52 -23.44 40.99
C SER A 9 36.38 -22.29 39.95
N SER A 10 36.77 -22.54 38.69
CA SER A 10 36.51 -21.62 37.57
C SER A 10 35.07 -21.74 37.14
N GLY A 11 34.25 -20.78 37.49
CA GLY A 11 32.88 -20.63 36.97
C GLY A 11 32.92 -20.24 35.51
N ILE A 12 32.43 -21.12 34.64
CA ILE A 12 32.19 -20.80 33.22
C ILE A 12 30.90 -19.97 33.14
N VAL A 13 31.01 -18.70 32.87
CA VAL A 13 29.89 -17.84 32.52
C VAL A 13 29.52 -18.12 31.06
N LEU A 14 28.45 -18.89 30.84
CA LEU A 14 27.82 -19.03 29.54
C LEU A 14 27.10 -17.72 29.20
N VAL A 15 27.75 -16.86 28.41
CA VAL A 15 27.09 -15.73 27.75
C VAL A 15 26.25 -16.30 26.61
N SER A 16 24.94 -16.39 26.83
CA SER A 16 23.99 -16.66 25.75
C SER A 16 23.95 -15.44 24.84
N MET A 17 24.68 -15.50 23.72
CA MET A 17 24.50 -14.57 22.62
C MET A 17 23.09 -14.78 22.04
N GLY A 18 22.14 -13.97 22.47
CA GLY A 18 20.86 -13.85 21.81
C GLY A 18 21.11 -13.38 20.36
N CYS A 19 20.75 -14.23 19.40
CA CYS A 19 20.69 -13.84 17.99
C CYS A 19 19.63 -12.74 17.87
N ALA A 20 20.06 -11.48 17.96
CA ALA A 20 19.22 -10.37 17.55
C ALA A 20 18.95 -10.56 16.05
N ASN A 21 17.69 -10.71 15.70
CA ASN A 21 17.21 -10.76 14.32
C ASN A 21 17.52 -9.42 13.64
N PHE A 22 18.72 -9.25 13.09
CA PHE A 22 19.12 -8.10 12.26
C PHE A 22 18.48 -8.09 10.87
N GLY A 23 17.54 -9.04 10.58
CA GLY A 23 16.91 -9.21 9.27
C GLY A 23 15.76 -8.25 8.96
N SER A 24 15.22 -7.49 9.92
CA SER A 24 13.92 -6.84 9.71
C SER A 24 13.95 -5.39 9.18
N GLN A 25 15.08 -4.71 9.23
CA GLN A 25 15.13 -3.28 8.83
C GLN A 25 15.18 -3.04 7.32
N ASN A 26 15.55 -4.03 6.52
CA ASN A 26 15.63 -3.94 5.05
C ASN A 26 14.54 -4.75 4.34
N SER A 27 13.53 -5.24 5.05
CA SER A 27 12.42 -5.95 4.44
C SER A 27 11.50 -4.97 3.68
N TRP A 28 10.80 -5.48 2.66
CA TRP A 28 9.79 -4.68 1.95
C TRP A 28 8.67 -4.22 2.91
N GLN A 29 8.34 -5.00 3.92
CA GLN A 29 7.38 -4.64 4.96
C GLN A 29 7.82 -3.40 5.74
N ALA A 30 9.07 -3.37 6.18
CA ALA A 30 9.60 -2.20 6.88
C ALA A 30 9.65 -0.96 5.97
N ALA A 31 9.85 -1.14 4.66
CA ALA A 31 9.74 -0.05 3.70
C ALA A 31 8.30 0.45 3.57
N VAL A 32 7.31 -0.45 3.50
CA VAL A 32 5.88 -0.12 3.47
C VAL A 32 5.47 0.63 4.73
N ASP A 33 5.82 0.12 5.92
CA ASP A 33 5.47 0.76 7.20
C ASP A 33 6.04 2.18 7.31
N ARG A 34 7.30 2.38 6.91
CA ARG A 34 7.90 3.73 6.87
C ARG A 34 7.20 4.65 5.88
N GLN A 35 6.81 4.13 4.70
CA GLN A 35 6.13 4.92 3.68
C GLN A 35 4.69 5.23 4.09
N ALA A 36 3.95 4.26 4.62
CA ALA A 36 2.58 4.48 5.10
C ALA A 36 2.52 5.59 6.15
N ALA A 37 3.56 5.72 6.99
CA ALA A 37 3.66 6.81 7.97
C ALA A 37 4.00 8.19 7.34
N GLN A 38 4.53 8.23 6.12
CA GLN A 38 4.97 9.46 5.44
C GLN A 38 4.00 9.92 4.35
N LEU A 39 3.30 8.96 3.72
CA LEU A 39 2.33 9.24 2.66
C LEU A 39 1.09 9.92 3.24
N GLY A 40 0.49 10.78 2.43
CA GLY A 40 -0.71 11.52 2.79
C GLY A 40 -1.78 11.42 1.71
N TYR A 41 -2.78 12.26 1.83
CA TYR A 41 -3.86 12.42 0.85
C TYR A 41 -3.32 12.65 -0.57
N ARG A 42 -3.90 11.97 -1.56
CA ARG A 42 -3.54 11.97 -2.98
C ARG A 42 -2.23 11.26 -3.34
N ASN A 43 -1.50 10.71 -2.38
CA ASN A 43 -0.41 9.79 -2.69
C ASN A 43 -0.98 8.44 -3.15
N TRP A 44 -0.15 7.67 -3.84
CA TRP A 44 -0.55 6.38 -4.39
C TRP A 44 0.35 5.25 -3.90
N ILE A 45 -0.23 4.08 -3.75
CA ILE A 45 0.51 2.82 -3.59
C ILE A 45 0.08 1.89 -4.71
N VAL A 46 1.04 1.32 -5.43
CA VAL A 46 0.79 0.33 -6.48
C VAL A 46 1.37 -1.00 -6.06
N ILE A 47 0.54 -2.02 -5.96
CA ILE A 47 0.98 -3.40 -5.77
C ILE A 47 1.03 -4.02 -7.14
N ALA A 48 2.25 -4.16 -7.65
CA ALA A 48 2.52 -4.38 -9.07
C ALA A 48 2.96 -5.81 -9.37
N GLU A 49 2.59 -6.28 -10.53
CA GLU A 49 3.08 -7.53 -11.11
C GLU A 49 4.60 -7.49 -11.37
N ALA A 50 5.21 -8.66 -11.60
CA ALA A 50 6.66 -8.81 -11.76
C ALA A 50 7.24 -8.05 -12.97
N SER A 51 6.45 -7.86 -14.02
CA SER A 51 6.83 -7.14 -15.24
C SER A 51 6.66 -5.62 -15.16
N TYR A 52 6.14 -5.10 -14.05
CA TYR A 52 5.92 -3.65 -13.91
C TYR A 52 7.23 -2.87 -14.12
N PRO A 53 7.22 -1.85 -14.98
CA PRO A 53 8.45 -1.16 -15.36
C PRO A 53 9.08 -0.41 -14.19
N ALA A 54 10.41 -0.46 -14.12
CA ALA A 54 11.16 0.43 -13.26
C ALA A 54 11.04 1.86 -13.79
N GLN A 55 10.67 2.80 -12.94
CA GLN A 55 10.52 4.21 -13.27
C GLN A 55 11.52 5.04 -12.47
N ASN A 56 12.11 6.03 -13.11
CA ASN A 56 13.06 6.93 -12.49
C ASN A 56 12.49 8.36 -12.50
N ARG A 57 11.61 8.67 -11.54
CA ARG A 57 11.00 10.00 -11.35
C ARG A 57 11.16 10.45 -9.91
N PRO A 58 11.36 11.75 -9.66
CA PRO A 58 11.24 12.30 -8.31
C PRO A 58 9.88 11.94 -7.70
N GLY A 59 9.84 11.60 -6.42
CA GLY A 59 8.61 11.22 -5.72
C GLY A 59 8.14 9.77 -5.97
N LEU A 60 8.75 9.05 -6.91
CA LEU A 60 8.47 7.62 -7.09
C LEU A 60 9.49 6.77 -6.34
N ARG A 61 9.00 5.88 -5.52
CA ARG A 61 9.80 4.90 -4.80
C ARG A 61 9.36 3.51 -5.18
N GLN A 62 10.31 2.62 -5.39
CA GLN A 62 10.04 1.23 -5.72
C GLN A 62 10.72 0.30 -4.72
N VAL A 63 9.97 -0.67 -4.24
CA VAL A 63 10.47 -1.78 -3.43
C VAL A 63 10.13 -3.10 -4.11
N VAL A 64 10.96 -4.12 -3.88
CA VAL A 64 10.71 -5.47 -4.38
C VAL A 64 10.26 -6.33 -3.21
N ALA A 65 9.12 -6.98 -3.38
CA ALA A 65 8.54 -7.92 -2.42
C ALA A 65 8.55 -9.33 -3.02
N ASP A 66 9.26 -10.25 -2.40
CA ASP A 66 9.30 -11.65 -2.82
C ASP A 66 8.05 -12.41 -2.33
N VAL A 67 6.90 -11.85 -2.65
CA VAL A 67 5.57 -12.41 -2.34
C VAL A 67 4.65 -12.18 -3.54
N GLU A 68 3.47 -12.76 -3.52
CA GLU A 68 2.45 -12.52 -4.53
C GLU A 68 1.58 -11.29 -4.20
N ILE A 69 0.84 -10.80 -5.21
CA ILE A 69 -0.02 -9.61 -5.08
C ILE A 69 -1.00 -9.72 -3.90
N PRO A 70 -1.74 -10.84 -3.70
CA PRO A 70 -2.70 -10.91 -2.60
C PRO A 70 -2.05 -10.76 -1.22
N GLU A 71 -0.84 -11.32 -1.03
CA GLU A 71 -0.10 -11.21 0.24
C GLU A 71 0.42 -9.79 0.47
N ALA A 72 0.91 -9.14 -0.58
CA ALA A 72 1.35 -7.75 -0.50
C ALA A 72 0.17 -6.80 -0.24
N LEU A 73 -0.98 -7.06 -0.88
CA LEU A 73 -2.21 -6.28 -0.71
C LEU A 73 -2.74 -6.38 0.73
N ASP A 74 -2.86 -7.59 1.26
CA ASP A 74 -3.26 -7.84 2.66
C ASP A 74 -2.37 -7.05 3.63
N TYR A 75 -1.06 -7.13 3.45
CA TYR A 75 -0.11 -6.42 4.31
C TYR A 75 -0.29 -4.91 4.25
N VAL A 76 -0.39 -4.34 3.04
CA VAL A 76 -0.52 -2.89 2.82
C VAL A 76 -1.82 -2.36 3.41
N LEU A 77 -2.94 -3.04 3.18
CA LEU A 77 -4.24 -2.64 3.73
C LEU A 77 -4.20 -2.61 5.27
N ARG A 78 -3.66 -3.66 5.90
CA ARG A 78 -3.47 -3.67 7.37
C ARG A 78 -2.51 -2.60 7.86
N ALA A 79 -1.48 -2.25 7.09
CA ALA A 79 -0.57 -1.16 7.43
C ALA A 79 -1.29 0.18 7.41
N LEU A 80 -2.15 0.43 6.41
CA LEU A 80 -2.94 1.65 6.30
C LEU A 80 -4.02 1.74 7.38
N GLU A 81 -4.69 0.63 7.73
CA GLU A 81 -5.67 0.59 8.81
C GLU A 81 -5.09 1.06 10.17
N ARG A 82 -3.80 0.80 10.41
CA ARG A 82 -3.12 1.25 11.63
C ARG A 82 -2.84 2.75 11.68
N THR A 83 -2.95 3.46 10.55
CA THR A 83 -2.59 4.88 10.49
C THR A 83 -3.72 5.84 10.90
N GLU A 84 -4.98 5.39 10.98
CA GLU A 84 -6.20 6.15 11.27
C GLU A 84 -6.43 7.39 10.39
N ASN A 85 -5.34 7.98 9.86
CA ASN A 85 -5.35 9.20 9.06
C ASN A 85 -5.70 8.97 7.60
N LEU A 86 -5.53 7.74 7.10
CA LEU A 86 -5.64 7.40 5.70
C LEU A 86 -6.55 6.22 5.50
N ARG A 87 -7.27 6.24 4.40
CA ARG A 87 -7.99 5.09 3.86
C ARG A 87 -7.67 4.93 2.39
N PRO A 88 -7.51 3.70 1.89
CA PRO A 88 -7.30 3.47 0.48
C PRO A 88 -8.63 3.52 -0.29
N ARG A 89 -8.63 4.15 -1.45
CA ARG A 89 -9.57 3.92 -2.52
C ARG A 89 -8.93 2.93 -3.47
N VAL A 90 -9.50 1.75 -3.57
CA VAL A 90 -8.91 0.63 -4.31
C VAL A 90 -9.39 0.65 -5.75
N TYR A 91 -8.46 0.42 -6.67
CA TYR A 91 -8.78 0.24 -8.09
C TYR A 91 -8.16 -1.06 -8.60
N LEU A 92 -8.97 -1.79 -9.36
CA LEU A 92 -8.55 -2.94 -10.16
C LEU A 92 -8.66 -2.60 -11.64
N THR A 93 -7.89 -3.28 -12.46
CA THR A 93 -8.05 -3.12 -13.90
C THR A 93 -9.29 -3.87 -14.38
N ARG A 94 -10.04 -3.25 -15.29
CA ARG A 94 -11.20 -3.90 -15.92
C ARG A 94 -10.78 -5.14 -16.71
N GLU A 95 -9.58 -5.10 -17.27
CA GLU A 95 -8.97 -6.20 -18.00
C GLU A 95 -8.75 -7.43 -17.13
N LEU A 96 -8.39 -7.28 -15.85
CA LEU A 96 -8.24 -8.40 -14.91
C LEU A 96 -9.51 -9.26 -14.89
N ARG A 97 -10.70 -8.63 -14.92
CA ARG A 97 -11.97 -9.35 -14.96
C ARG A 97 -12.22 -10.05 -16.29
N ALA A 98 -11.75 -9.47 -17.40
CA ALA A 98 -12.02 -9.93 -18.76
C ALA A 98 -11.05 -11.02 -19.23
N VAL A 99 -9.85 -11.15 -18.66
CA VAL A 99 -8.89 -12.19 -19.03
C VAL A 99 -9.46 -13.58 -18.72
N GLU A 100 -9.53 -14.43 -19.71
CA GLU A 100 -9.97 -15.82 -19.56
C GLU A 100 -8.83 -16.71 -19.07
N ASN A 101 -9.18 -17.75 -18.31
CA ASN A 101 -8.20 -18.68 -17.74
C ASN A 101 -7.41 -19.47 -18.81
N ASP A 102 -7.96 -19.61 -20.02
CA ASP A 102 -7.29 -20.25 -21.15
C ASP A 102 -6.10 -19.42 -21.69
N PHE A 103 -6.19 -18.08 -21.57
CA PHE A 103 -5.08 -17.18 -21.95
C PHE A 103 -4.07 -16.97 -20.82
N ALA A 104 -4.52 -17.04 -19.57
CA ALA A 104 -3.68 -16.88 -18.39
C ALA A 104 -4.06 -17.94 -17.33
N PRO A 105 -3.55 -19.15 -17.41
CA PRO A 105 -3.86 -20.22 -16.46
C PRO A 105 -3.59 -19.79 -15.01
N GLY A 106 -4.61 -19.93 -14.15
CA GLY A 106 -4.55 -19.49 -12.75
C GLY A 106 -5.11 -18.10 -12.47
N ILE A 107 -5.55 -17.35 -13.50
CA ILE A 107 -6.10 -15.99 -13.32
C ILE A 107 -7.38 -15.98 -12.47
N ASP A 108 -8.22 -17.02 -12.57
CA ASP A 108 -9.42 -17.16 -11.75
C ASP A 108 -9.11 -17.30 -10.26
N ASP A 109 -8.08 -18.06 -9.93
CA ASP A 109 -7.60 -18.19 -8.56
C ASP A 109 -6.99 -16.88 -8.07
N MET A 110 -6.19 -16.22 -8.89
CA MET A 110 -5.63 -14.90 -8.57
C MET A 110 -6.74 -13.88 -8.25
N ARG A 111 -7.81 -13.80 -9.07
CA ARG A 111 -8.97 -12.93 -8.80
C ARG A 111 -9.63 -13.23 -7.46
N LYS A 112 -9.85 -14.51 -7.14
CA LYS A 112 -10.43 -14.91 -5.84
C LYS A 112 -9.53 -14.51 -4.68
N ARG A 113 -8.23 -14.70 -4.81
CA ARG A 113 -7.25 -14.36 -3.76
C ARG A 113 -7.13 -12.86 -3.58
N ILE A 114 -7.13 -12.05 -4.66
CA ILE A 114 -7.16 -10.59 -4.58
C ILE A 114 -8.45 -10.15 -3.87
N ASN A 115 -9.61 -10.66 -4.27
CA ASN A 115 -10.88 -10.31 -3.62
C ASN A 115 -10.88 -10.70 -2.13
N GLY A 116 -10.32 -11.84 -1.76
CA GLY A 116 -10.16 -12.23 -0.36
C GLY A 116 -9.25 -11.27 0.43
N ALA A 117 -8.20 -10.77 -0.21
CA ALA A 117 -7.24 -9.85 0.41
C ALA A 117 -7.78 -8.41 0.57
N LEU A 118 -8.89 -8.07 -0.10
CA LEU A 118 -9.52 -6.75 0.04
C LEU A 118 -10.20 -6.52 1.40
N HIS A 119 -10.43 -7.56 2.19
CA HIS A 119 -11.06 -7.46 3.53
C HIS A 119 -12.38 -6.66 3.56
N GLY A 120 -13.15 -6.71 2.48
CA GLY A 120 -14.40 -5.97 2.37
C GLY A 120 -14.26 -4.55 1.84
N HIS A 121 -13.06 -4.09 1.51
CA HIS A 121 -12.89 -2.86 0.75
C HIS A 121 -13.52 -3.00 -0.63
N GLU A 122 -14.34 -2.02 -1.00
CA GLU A 122 -14.86 -1.93 -2.37
C GLU A 122 -13.74 -1.51 -3.32
N ALA A 123 -13.67 -2.17 -4.48
CA ALA A 123 -12.73 -1.84 -5.53
C ALA A 123 -13.49 -1.29 -6.75
N ALA A 124 -13.09 -0.12 -7.23
CA ALA A 124 -13.54 0.42 -8.49
C ALA A 124 -12.75 -0.22 -9.65
N GLU A 125 -13.42 -0.45 -10.78
CA GLU A 125 -12.78 -0.99 -11.97
C GLU A 125 -12.59 0.09 -13.03
N LEU A 126 -11.35 0.28 -13.47
CA LEU A 126 -10.98 1.17 -14.57
C LEU A 126 -10.13 0.42 -15.59
N GLU A 127 -10.13 0.89 -16.82
CA GLU A 127 -9.20 0.40 -17.83
C GLU A 127 -7.75 0.70 -17.41
N GLN A 128 -6.84 -0.23 -17.68
CA GLN A 128 -5.43 -0.07 -17.31
C GLN A 128 -4.84 1.23 -17.82
N GLN A 129 -5.14 1.62 -19.07
CA GLN A 129 -4.65 2.87 -19.64
C GLN A 129 -5.12 4.09 -18.84
N SER A 130 -6.35 4.08 -18.37
CA SER A 130 -6.90 5.15 -17.53
C SER A 130 -6.19 5.22 -16.18
N LEU A 131 -5.94 4.05 -15.54
CA LEU A 131 -5.19 3.98 -14.29
C LEU A 131 -3.75 4.49 -14.46
N MET A 132 -3.09 4.12 -15.54
CA MET A 132 -1.73 4.61 -15.83
C MET A 132 -1.71 6.12 -16.01
N THR A 133 -2.69 6.70 -16.72
CA THR A 133 -2.82 8.16 -16.88
C THR A 133 -3.04 8.87 -15.55
N LEU A 134 -3.96 8.35 -14.71
CA LEU A 134 -4.19 8.90 -13.36
C LEU A 134 -2.91 8.84 -12.50
N LEU A 135 -2.19 7.74 -12.56
CA LEU A 135 -0.95 7.56 -11.81
C LEU A 135 0.16 8.49 -12.30
N GLU A 136 0.28 8.70 -13.62
CA GLU A 136 1.22 9.62 -14.21
C GLU A 136 0.92 11.07 -13.80
N ASP A 137 -0.34 11.50 -13.86
CA ASP A 137 -0.76 12.83 -13.45
C ASP A 137 -0.56 13.06 -11.95
N ALA A 138 -0.93 12.08 -11.12
CA ALA A 138 -0.67 12.13 -9.69
C ALA A 138 0.82 12.21 -9.39
N GLY A 139 1.64 11.41 -10.06
CA GLY A 139 3.08 11.32 -9.87
C GLY A 139 3.87 12.57 -10.28
N ARG A 140 3.22 13.58 -10.88
CA ARG A 140 3.83 14.91 -11.13
C ARG A 140 3.92 15.77 -9.87
N SER A 141 3.03 15.54 -8.90
CA SER A 141 2.90 16.40 -7.72
C SER A 141 2.87 15.63 -6.40
N PHE A 142 2.66 14.32 -6.44
CA PHE A 142 2.48 13.46 -5.27
C PHE A 142 3.39 12.25 -5.34
N ASP A 143 3.71 11.72 -4.17
CA ASP A 143 4.54 10.52 -4.06
C ASP A 143 3.75 9.26 -4.47
N VAL A 144 4.46 8.36 -5.14
CA VAL A 144 3.97 7.04 -5.55
C VAL A 144 4.90 5.97 -5.01
N LEU A 145 4.38 5.04 -4.22
CA LEU A 145 5.09 3.83 -3.80
C LEU A 145 4.69 2.66 -4.70
N VAL A 146 5.65 2.08 -5.39
CA VAL A 146 5.45 0.84 -6.17
C VAL A 146 6.04 -0.33 -5.40
N ILE A 147 5.23 -1.32 -5.12
CA ILE A 147 5.62 -2.60 -4.51
C ILE A 147 5.56 -3.64 -5.62
N ARG A 148 6.71 -3.91 -6.24
CA ARG A 148 6.80 -4.92 -7.28
C ARG A 148 6.88 -6.31 -6.66
N THR A 149 5.89 -7.14 -6.95
CA THR A 149 5.78 -8.51 -6.46
C THR A 149 6.38 -9.51 -7.44
N ARG A 150 6.34 -10.80 -7.09
CA ARG A 150 6.72 -11.89 -8.00
C ARG A 150 5.56 -12.41 -8.86
N SER A 151 4.34 -11.88 -8.72
CA SER A 151 3.19 -12.34 -9.48
C SER A 151 3.36 -12.06 -10.97
N ALA A 152 3.33 -13.12 -11.78
CA ALA A 152 3.45 -13.07 -13.23
C ALA A 152 2.07 -13.29 -13.89
N MET A 153 1.05 -12.53 -13.45
CA MET A 153 -0.30 -12.58 -13.99
C MET A 153 -0.64 -11.25 -14.67
N PRO A 154 -1.18 -11.28 -15.90
CA PRO A 154 -1.49 -10.07 -16.64
C PRO A 154 -2.61 -9.28 -15.93
N TYR A 155 -2.48 -7.96 -15.93
CA TYR A 155 -3.48 -7.03 -15.39
C TYR A 155 -3.81 -7.21 -13.92
N ALA A 156 -3.00 -7.96 -13.16
CA ALA A 156 -3.27 -8.26 -11.75
C ALA A 156 -2.85 -7.14 -10.79
N SER A 157 -2.17 -6.10 -11.26
CA SER A 157 -1.74 -4.98 -10.43
C SER A 157 -2.92 -4.28 -9.76
N VAL A 158 -2.74 -3.92 -8.47
CA VAL A 158 -3.74 -3.24 -7.66
C VAL A 158 -3.24 -1.82 -7.35
N PHE A 159 -4.13 -0.84 -7.48
CA PHE A 159 -3.80 0.56 -7.30
C PHE A 159 -4.58 1.13 -6.12
N LEU A 160 -3.90 1.80 -5.22
CA LEU A 160 -4.48 2.40 -4.02
C LEU A 160 -4.22 3.91 -4.05
N GLU A 161 -5.28 4.69 -4.20
CA GLU A 161 -5.26 6.13 -3.98
C GLU A 161 -5.54 6.43 -2.52
N LEU A 162 -4.67 7.18 -1.84
CA LEU A 162 -4.85 7.48 -0.44
C LEU A 162 -5.80 8.66 -0.23
N GLN A 163 -6.82 8.43 0.56
CA GLN A 163 -7.85 9.40 0.95
C GLN A 163 -7.73 9.72 2.44
N PRO A 164 -8.23 10.89 2.93
CA PRO A 164 -8.29 11.17 4.35
C PRO A 164 -9.17 10.14 5.08
N GLY A 165 -8.66 9.55 6.15
CA GLY A 165 -9.43 8.61 6.98
C GLY A 165 -10.56 9.27 7.78
N TYR A 166 -10.39 10.56 8.10
CA TYR A 166 -11.31 11.36 8.93
C TYR A 166 -12.32 12.20 8.14
N TRP A 167 -12.31 12.13 6.79
CA TRP A 167 -13.20 12.92 5.92
C TRP A 167 -13.72 12.04 4.79
N ASP A 168 -15.03 11.82 4.76
CA ASP A 168 -15.65 10.96 3.75
C ASP A 168 -16.24 11.75 2.58
N GLU A 169 -16.53 11.04 1.49
CA GLU A 169 -17.07 11.61 0.25
C GLU A 169 -18.46 12.24 0.46
N ALA A 170 -19.28 11.68 1.37
CA ALA A 170 -20.58 12.23 1.71
C ALA A 170 -20.46 13.58 2.44
N SER A 171 -19.47 13.71 3.32
CA SER A 171 -19.17 14.97 4.01
C SER A 171 -18.64 16.01 3.05
N GLU A 172 -17.78 15.62 2.10
CA GLU A 172 -17.26 16.52 1.06
C GLU A 172 -18.39 16.99 0.16
N SER A 173 -19.28 16.11 -0.31
CA SER A 173 -20.43 16.48 -1.11
C SER A 173 -21.34 17.50 -0.40
N ARG A 174 -21.69 17.21 0.86
CA ARG A 174 -22.53 18.15 1.66
C ARG A 174 -21.84 19.52 1.84
N LEU A 175 -20.54 19.53 2.03
CA LEU A 175 -19.78 20.79 2.14
C LEU A 175 -19.84 21.56 0.83
N ARG A 176 -19.61 20.90 -0.30
CA ARG A 176 -19.65 21.51 -1.64
C ARG A 176 -21.01 22.11 -1.94
N ASP A 177 -22.09 21.39 -1.68
CA ASP A 177 -23.47 21.84 -1.88
C ASP A 177 -23.76 23.09 -1.03
N ARG A 178 -23.31 23.12 0.23
CA ARG A 178 -23.47 24.28 1.11
C ARG A 178 -22.73 25.50 0.56
N ILE A 179 -21.46 25.33 0.17
CA ILE A 179 -20.65 26.44 -0.41
C ILE A 179 -21.30 26.98 -1.67
N GLN A 180 -21.80 26.11 -2.54
CA GLN A 180 -22.48 26.51 -3.76
C GLN A 180 -23.77 27.28 -3.46
N HIS A 181 -24.57 26.80 -2.52
CA HIS A 181 -25.79 27.47 -2.09
C HIS A 181 -25.51 28.89 -1.54
N GLU A 182 -24.51 29.02 -0.69
CA GLU A 182 -24.09 30.34 -0.15
C GLU A 182 -23.60 31.30 -1.27
N ARG A 183 -22.90 30.79 -2.27
CA ARG A 183 -22.48 31.59 -3.43
C ARG A 183 -23.68 32.11 -4.20
N LEU A 184 -24.67 31.28 -4.50
CA LEU A 184 -25.89 31.63 -5.18
C LEU A 184 -26.69 32.70 -4.41
N GLN A 185 -26.82 32.54 -3.10
CA GLN A 185 -27.52 33.52 -2.26
C GLN A 185 -26.84 34.89 -2.25
N LYS A 186 -25.47 34.95 -2.29
CA LYS A 186 -24.73 36.21 -2.39
C LYS A 186 -24.93 36.92 -3.74
N VAL A 187 -25.02 36.13 -4.82
CA VAL A 187 -25.27 36.69 -6.17
C VAL A 187 -26.69 37.20 -6.33
N LEU A 188 -27.66 36.57 -5.67
CA LEU A 188 -29.10 36.93 -5.73
C LEU A 188 -29.49 38.09 -4.79
N ARG A 189 -28.61 38.52 -3.89
CA ARG A 189 -28.87 39.71 -3.07
C ARG A 189 -28.64 40.94 -3.93
N PRO A 190 -29.67 41.80 -4.18
CA PRO A 190 -29.45 43.06 -4.86
C PRO A 190 -28.49 43.91 -4.02
N VAL A 191 -27.51 44.51 -4.70
CA VAL A 191 -26.65 45.53 -4.09
C VAL A 191 -27.54 46.71 -3.73
N PRO A 192 -27.52 47.20 -2.47
CA PRO A 192 -28.34 48.34 -2.03
C PRO A 192 -28.00 49.61 -2.77
#